data_8b0f20b9ed76382d866b3eb8f863f7fa
#
_entry.id   8b0f20b9ed76382d866b3eb8f863f7fa
#
_cell.length_a   1.000
_cell.length_b   1.000
_cell.length_c   1.000
_cell.angle_alpha   90.00
_cell.angle_beta   90.00
_cell.angle_gamma   90.00
#
_symmetry.space_group_name_H-M   'P 1'
#
loop_
_entity.id
_entity.type
_entity.pdbx_description
1 polymer ?
#
loop_
_entity_poly.entity_id
_entity_poly.type
_entity_poly.pdbx_seq_one_letter_code
_entity_poly.pdbx_strand_id
1 'polypeptide(L)'
;MKSTSPFAYGLLRDHARQRSRKDLTIIPMLDVMVILAFFLIFTAVFSRTNILEVHLPGPTLASNAGPVTLQLEVIVRRAALDVADRRSGVLQTIPATAAGPDVVRLSEYLEQVKRRHPDQVSATLLVASDVDYDTIVQVMDAVSVRQSLDGSTPVRTELFPQISLGDAPT
;
A
#
# COMPACT_ATOMS: atom_id res chain seq x y z
N MET A 1 43.96 36.28 -67.63
CA MET A 1 43.11 35.08 -67.71
C MET A 1 43.41 34.21 -66.50
N LYS A 2 42.58 34.20 -65.52
CA LYS A 2 42.71 33.33 -64.34
C LYS A 2 41.87 32.07 -64.55
N SER A 3 42.57 30.99 -64.82
CA SER A 3 42.01 29.63 -64.94
C SER A 3 41.58 29.17 -63.52
N THR A 4 40.31 29.24 -63.19
CA THR A 4 39.76 28.68 -61.96
C THR A 4 39.60 27.18 -62.16
N SER A 5 40.40 26.40 -61.47
CA SER A 5 40.44 24.93 -61.57
C SER A 5 39.07 24.35 -61.12
N PRO A 6 38.46 23.45 -61.94
CA PRO A 6 37.18 22.80 -61.57
C PRO A 6 37.26 21.88 -60.34
N PHE A 7 38.47 21.56 -59.90
CA PHE A 7 38.70 20.73 -58.72
C PHE A 7 38.28 21.37 -57.37
N ALA A 8 38.32 22.72 -57.29
CA ALA A 8 38.02 23.42 -56.08
C ALA A 8 36.50 23.34 -55.68
N TYR A 9 35.64 23.28 -56.69
CA TYR A 9 34.20 23.23 -56.45
C TYR A 9 33.70 21.86 -55.95
N GLY A 10 34.40 20.77 -56.32
CA GLY A 10 34.08 19.41 -55.84
C GLY A 10 34.33 19.22 -54.38
N LEU A 11 35.42 19.72 -53.84
CA LEU A 11 35.80 19.56 -52.43
C LEU A 11 34.90 20.36 -51.47
N LEU A 12 34.44 21.53 -51.89
CA LEU A 12 33.51 22.34 -51.06
C LEU A 12 32.11 21.71 -50.97
N ARG A 13 31.70 21.02 -52.02
CA ARG A 13 30.38 20.36 -52.07
C ARG A 13 30.35 19.09 -51.23
N ASP A 14 31.43 18.37 -51.10
CA ASP A 14 31.52 17.17 -50.27
C ASP A 14 31.58 17.50 -48.78
N HIS A 15 32.24 18.61 -48.40
CA HIS A 15 32.26 19.05 -47.00
C HIS A 15 30.91 19.57 -46.54
N ALA A 16 30.12 20.21 -47.39
CA ALA A 16 28.75 20.63 -47.08
C ALA A 16 27.81 19.43 -46.90
N ARG A 17 27.97 18.38 -47.69
CA ARG A 17 27.18 17.13 -47.59
C ARG A 17 27.52 16.30 -46.34
N GLN A 18 28.78 16.32 -45.88
CA GLN A 18 29.20 15.60 -44.70
C GLN A 18 28.69 16.26 -43.39
N ARG A 19 28.60 17.60 -43.35
CA ARG A 19 28.02 18.29 -42.18
C ARG A 19 26.53 17.97 -42.01
N SER A 20 25.77 17.93 -43.09
CA SER A 20 24.34 17.62 -43.04
C SER A 20 24.03 16.17 -42.61
N ARG A 21 24.97 15.24 -42.80
CA ARG A 21 24.78 13.84 -42.34
C ARG A 21 25.09 13.64 -40.90
N LYS A 22 25.93 14.48 -40.26
CA LYS A 22 26.23 14.39 -38.82
C LYS A 22 25.11 14.97 -37.96
N ASP A 23 24.46 16.03 -38.41
CA ASP A 23 23.35 16.65 -37.69
C ASP A 23 22.06 15.81 -37.71
N LEU A 24 21.86 15.00 -38.76
CA LEU A 24 20.69 14.11 -38.85
C LEU A 24 20.72 12.91 -37.90
N THR A 25 21.88 12.55 -37.37
CA THR A 25 22.03 11.36 -36.51
C THR A 25 21.84 11.69 -35.04
N ILE A 26 21.96 12.95 -34.64
CA ILE A 26 21.86 13.37 -33.24
C ILE A 26 20.38 13.45 -32.77
N ILE A 27 19.50 13.92 -33.66
CA ILE A 27 18.07 14.08 -33.36
C ILE A 27 17.39 12.75 -33.03
N PRO A 28 17.52 11.67 -33.81
CA PRO A 28 16.94 10.37 -33.46
C PRO A 28 17.57 9.74 -32.20
N MET A 29 18.87 9.96 -31.95
CA MET A 29 19.48 9.49 -30.69
C MET A 29 18.91 10.20 -29.48
N LEU A 30 18.64 11.50 -29.56
CA LEU A 30 18.08 12.29 -28.50
C LEU A 30 16.62 11.86 -28.20
N ASP A 31 15.86 11.54 -29.26
CA ASP A 31 14.48 11.05 -29.14
C ASP A 31 14.43 9.70 -28.42
N VAL A 32 15.27 8.75 -28.82
CA VAL A 32 15.38 7.44 -28.14
C VAL A 32 15.79 7.60 -26.68
N MET A 33 16.73 8.51 -26.37
CA MET A 33 17.13 8.79 -24.99
C MET A 33 16.00 9.35 -24.16
N VAL A 34 15.19 10.25 -24.71
CA VAL A 34 14.02 10.82 -24.01
C VAL A 34 12.96 9.74 -23.75
N ILE A 35 12.68 8.90 -24.75
CA ILE A 35 11.72 7.79 -24.59
C ILE A 35 12.19 6.81 -23.51
N LEU A 36 13.47 6.43 -23.52
CA LEU A 36 14.04 5.55 -22.49
C LEU A 36 14.00 6.17 -21.10
N ALA A 37 14.33 7.47 -20.96
CA ALA A 37 14.26 8.19 -19.70
C ALA A 37 12.82 8.23 -19.17
N PHE A 38 11.85 8.50 -20.04
CA PHE A 38 10.43 8.51 -19.69
C PHE A 38 9.95 7.12 -19.27
N PHE A 39 10.36 6.08 -19.99
CA PHE A 39 10.04 4.69 -19.63
C PHE A 39 10.63 4.28 -18.29
N LEU A 40 11.88 4.68 -17.98
CA LEU A 40 12.51 4.40 -16.68
C LEU A 40 11.80 5.12 -15.54
N ILE A 41 11.40 6.38 -15.73
CA ILE A 41 10.64 7.13 -14.73
C ILE A 41 9.28 6.48 -14.52
N PHE A 42 8.59 6.10 -15.59
CA PHE A 42 7.31 5.43 -15.53
C PHE A 42 7.42 4.08 -14.78
N THR A 43 8.42 3.26 -15.14
CA THR A 43 8.68 1.99 -14.46
C THR A 43 9.02 2.20 -12.98
N ALA A 44 9.81 3.21 -12.63
CA ALA A 44 10.17 3.52 -11.25
C ALA A 44 8.96 3.97 -10.40
N VAL A 45 8.03 4.72 -11.00
CA VAL A 45 6.79 5.15 -10.32
C VAL A 45 5.85 3.98 -10.05
N PHE A 46 5.73 3.06 -11.02
CA PHE A 46 4.89 1.86 -10.86
C PHE A 46 5.58 0.72 -10.10
N SER A 47 6.90 0.77 -9.92
CA SER A 47 7.67 -0.22 -9.17
C SER A 47 7.57 -0.05 -7.64
N ARG A 48 6.53 0.60 -7.14
CA ARG A 48 6.17 0.48 -5.72
C ARG A 48 5.56 -0.90 -5.50
N THR A 49 6.38 -1.92 -5.62
CA THR A 49 6.07 -3.22 -5.05
C THR A 49 5.96 -3.02 -3.54
N ASN A 50 4.75 -3.10 -3.03
CA ASN A 50 4.55 -3.39 -1.64
C ASN A 50 5.26 -4.73 -1.41
N ILE A 51 6.43 -4.68 -0.80
CA ILE A 51 7.10 -5.87 -0.31
C ILE A 51 6.20 -6.35 0.82
N LEU A 52 5.27 -7.24 0.49
CA LEU A 52 4.59 -8.05 1.46
C LEU A 52 5.68 -8.94 2.04
N GLU A 53 6.21 -8.59 3.20
CA GLU A 53 7.07 -9.49 3.96
C GLU A 53 6.22 -10.69 4.35
N VAL A 54 6.20 -11.69 3.46
CA VAL A 54 5.66 -12.99 3.78
C VAL A 54 6.65 -13.64 4.74
N HIS A 55 6.40 -13.48 6.03
CA HIS A 55 7.03 -14.30 7.05
C HIS A 55 6.53 -15.74 6.88
N LEU A 56 7.24 -16.51 6.07
CA LEU A 56 7.07 -17.96 6.06
C LEU A 56 7.44 -18.48 7.46
N PRO A 57 6.55 -19.21 8.16
CA PRO A 57 6.90 -19.87 9.38
C PRO A 57 7.88 -21.00 9.05
N GLY A 58 9.19 -20.71 9.13
CA GLY A 58 10.19 -21.74 9.23
C GLY A 58 10.16 -22.32 10.64
N PRO A 59 10.66 -23.57 10.86
CA PRO A 59 10.80 -24.13 12.21
C PRO A 59 11.83 -23.31 12.97
N THR A 60 11.40 -22.24 13.61
CA THR A 60 12.26 -21.40 14.43
C THR A 60 12.41 -22.00 15.81
N LEU A 61 13.59 -22.54 16.02
CA LEU A 61 14.20 -22.55 17.35
C LEU A 61 14.11 -21.12 17.93
N ALA A 62 13.55 -21.03 19.11
CA ALA A 62 13.38 -19.81 19.88
C ALA A 62 14.63 -18.94 19.88
N SER A 63 14.55 -17.71 19.40
CA SER A 63 15.22 -16.55 19.97
C SER A 63 15.07 -15.35 19.05
N ASN A 64 14.17 -14.49 19.39
CA ASN A 64 14.38 -13.04 19.40
C ASN A 64 13.17 -12.43 20.09
N ALA A 65 13.31 -12.21 21.40
CA ALA A 65 12.42 -11.38 22.17
C ALA A 65 12.64 -9.91 21.78
N GLY A 66 12.20 -9.56 20.57
CA GLY A 66 11.84 -8.18 20.28
C GLY A 66 10.61 -7.82 21.12
N PRO A 67 10.33 -6.54 21.36
CA PRO A 67 9.15 -6.14 22.11
C PRO A 67 7.92 -6.86 21.54
N VAL A 68 7.13 -7.49 22.42
CA VAL A 68 5.95 -8.26 22.08
C VAL A 68 4.92 -7.29 21.54
N THR A 69 5.02 -6.98 20.26
CA THR A 69 4.04 -6.16 19.55
C THR A 69 2.80 -7.01 19.31
N LEU A 70 1.68 -6.58 19.83
CA LEU A 70 0.36 -7.17 19.59
C LEU A 70 0.10 -7.16 18.07
N GLN A 71 -0.20 -8.31 17.49
CA GLN A 71 -0.66 -8.40 16.10
C GLN A 71 -2.17 -8.53 16.08
N LEU A 72 -2.84 -7.38 16.18
CA LEU A 72 -4.30 -7.32 16.26
C LEU A 72 -4.95 -7.72 14.94
N GLU A 73 -5.79 -8.74 15.00
CA GLU A 73 -6.60 -9.22 13.89
C GLU A 73 -8.08 -9.13 14.26
N VAL A 74 -8.90 -8.62 13.37
CA VAL A 74 -10.36 -8.60 13.49
C VAL A 74 -10.94 -9.43 12.37
N ILE A 75 -11.53 -10.58 12.72
CA ILE A 75 -12.10 -11.51 11.74
C ILE A 75 -13.59 -11.22 11.66
N VAL A 76 -14.03 -10.85 10.46
CA VAL A 76 -15.42 -10.49 10.18
C VAL A 76 -16.12 -11.67 9.53
N ARG A 77 -17.10 -12.22 10.23
CA ARG A 77 -18.02 -13.25 9.73
C ARG A 77 -19.45 -12.76 9.84
N ARG A 78 -20.35 -13.32 9.06
CA ARG A 78 -21.78 -12.97 9.11
C ARG A 78 -22.38 -13.17 10.51
N ALA A 79 -21.96 -14.19 11.24
CA ALA A 79 -22.51 -14.55 12.55
C ALA A 79 -21.83 -13.86 13.73
N ALA A 80 -20.59 -13.41 13.59
CA ALA A 80 -19.80 -12.86 14.69
C ALA A 80 -18.60 -12.07 14.19
N LEU A 81 -18.09 -11.19 15.07
CA LEU A 81 -16.80 -10.52 14.94
C LEU A 81 -15.85 -11.15 15.96
N ASP A 82 -14.74 -11.70 15.51
CA ASP A 82 -13.70 -12.23 16.38
C ASP A 82 -12.53 -11.27 16.44
N VAL A 83 -12.19 -10.81 17.62
CA VAL A 83 -10.94 -10.06 17.85
C VAL A 83 -9.89 -11.04 18.31
N ALA A 84 -8.79 -11.11 17.60
CA ALA A 84 -7.72 -12.05 17.84
C ALA A 84 -6.36 -11.35 17.89
N ASP A 85 -5.41 -11.97 18.53
CA ASP A 85 -4.01 -11.71 18.35
C ASP A 85 -3.40 -12.90 17.60
N ARG A 86 -2.72 -12.63 16.54
CA ARG A 86 -2.12 -13.65 15.66
C ARG A 86 -1.27 -14.68 16.40
N ARG A 87 -0.72 -14.29 17.55
CA ARG A 87 0.16 -15.15 18.37
C ARG A 87 -0.59 -15.89 19.47
N SER A 88 -1.55 -15.21 20.11
CA SER A 88 -2.29 -15.72 21.27
C SER A 88 -3.64 -16.33 20.91
N GLY A 89 -4.10 -16.14 19.66
CA GLY A 89 -5.40 -16.63 19.19
C GLY A 89 -6.54 -15.65 19.50
N VAL A 90 -7.77 -16.17 19.52
CA VAL A 90 -8.98 -15.36 19.71
C VAL A 90 -9.02 -14.81 21.15
N LEU A 91 -9.10 -13.48 21.24
CA LEU A 91 -9.21 -12.75 22.49
C LEU A 91 -10.66 -12.54 22.90
N GLN A 92 -11.53 -12.22 21.95
CA GLN A 92 -12.94 -11.93 22.17
C GLN A 92 -13.76 -12.26 20.94
N THR A 93 -14.90 -12.93 21.15
CA THR A 93 -15.93 -13.13 20.12
C THR A 93 -17.14 -12.26 20.45
N ILE A 94 -17.61 -11.50 19.49
CA ILE A 94 -18.75 -10.60 19.58
C ILE A 94 -19.82 -11.12 18.62
N PRO A 95 -20.91 -11.69 19.10
CA PRO A 95 -21.97 -12.20 18.25
C PRO A 95 -22.65 -11.06 17.48
N ALA A 96 -23.04 -11.34 16.25
CA ALA A 96 -23.85 -10.41 15.48
C ALA A 96 -25.25 -10.26 16.09
N THR A 97 -25.81 -9.08 15.94
CA THR A 97 -27.20 -8.78 16.34
C THR A 97 -28.17 -9.02 15.19
N ALA A 98 -29.45 -8.93 15.43
CA ALA A 98 -30.47 -9.01 14.36
C ALA A 98 -30.36 -7.85 13.34
N ALA A 99 -29.70 -6.75 13.73
CA ALA A 99 -29.47 -5.58 12.89
C ALA A 99 -28.13 -5.62 12.12
N GLY A 100 -27.31 -6.67 12.34
CA GLY A 100 -25.97 -6.80 11.74
C GLY A 100 -24.86 -6.90 12.80
N PRO A 101 -23.61 -6.60 12.42
CA PRO A 101 -22.46 -6.68 13.32
C PRO A 101 -22.58 -5.67 14.45
N ASP A 102 -22.24 -6.08 15.67
CA ASP A 102 -22.24 -5.19 16.83
C ASP A 102 -20.94 -4.35 16.86
N VAL A 103 -20.92 -3.31 16.04
CA VAL A 103 -19.77 -2.40 15.91
C VAL A 103 -19.54 -1.57 17.16
N VAL A 104 -20.58 -1.35 17.97
CA VAL A 104 -20.47 -0.60 19.24
C VAL A 104 -19.65 -1.39 20.25
N ARG A 105 -20.01 -2.64 20.47
CA ARG A 105 -19.23 -3.55 21.33
C ARG A 105 -17.81 -3.75 20.84
N LEU A 106 -17.64 -3.84 19.52
CA LEU A 106 -16.32 -3.93 18.91
C LEU A 106 -15.47 -2.71 19.29
N SER A 107 -15.96 -1.51 19.06
CA SER A 107 -15.23 -0.27 19.37
C SER A 107 -14.92 -0.11 20.85
N GLU A 108 -15.82 -0.53 21.74
CA GLU A 108 -15.58 -0.54 23.21
C GLU A 108 -14.45 -1.49 23.60
N TYR A 109 -14.45 -2.69 23.04
CA TYR A 109 -13.40 -3.66 23.28
C TYR A 109 -12.06 -3.21 22.73
N LEU A 110 -12.04 -2.67 21.51
CA LEU A 110 -10.83 -2.14 20.88
C LEU A 110 -10.23 -0.95 21.63
N GLU A 111 -11.06 -0.12 22.27
CA GLU A 111 -10.56 0.92 23.16
C GLU A 111 -9.84 0.34 24.39
N GLN A 112 -10.35 -0.75 24.97
CA GLN A 112 -9.67 -1.43 26.09
C GLN A 112 -8.33 -2.01 25.62
N VAL A 113 -8.26 -2.58 24.41
CA VAL A 113 -7.02 -3.07 23.80
C VAL A 113 -6.05 -1.90 23.58
N LYS A 114 -6.53 -0.77 23.05
CA LYS A 114 -5.72 0.43 22.82
C LYS A 114 -5.15 1.01 24.10
N ARG A 115 -5.89 1.00 25.21
CA ARG A 115 -5.39 1.44 26.51
C ARG A 115 -4.26 0.56 27.04
N ARG A 116 -4.27 -0.75 26.72
CA ARG A 116 -3.20 -1.69 27.12
C ARG A 116 -1.98 -1.60 26.19
N HIS A 117 -2.20 -1.23 24.92
CA HIS A 117 -1.20 -1.15 23.89
C HIS A 117 -1.28 0.21 23.16
N PRO A 118 -0.89 1.32 23.80
CA PRO A 118 -1.07 2.67 23.26
C PRO A 118 -0.26 2.90 21.97
N ASP A 119 0.87 2.22 21.83
CA ASP A 119 1.78 2.36 20.67
C ASP A 119 1.32 1.58 19.44
N GLN A 120 0.32 0.68 19.61
CA GLN A 120 -0.23 -0.09 18.51
C GLN A 120 -1.13 0.79 17.63
N VAL A 121 -0.78 0.96 16.36
CA VAL A 121 -1.54 1.78 15.39
C VAL A 121 -2.11 0.95 14.24
N SER A 122 -1.66 -0.30 14.10
CA SER A 122 -2.06 -1.19 13.01
C SER A 122 -3.01 -2.29 13.48
N ALA A 123 -3.97 -2.62 12.62
CA ALA A 123 -4.86 -3.77 12.76
C ALA A 123 -5.06 -4.45 11.41
N THR A 124 -5.23 -5.76 11.41
CA THR A 124 -5.56 -6.54 10.20
C THR A 124 -7.03 -6.93 10.26
N LEU A 125 -7.78 -6.61 9.21
CA LEU A 125 -9.17 -6.99 9.06
C LEU A 125 -9.26 -8.19 8.12
N LEU A 126 -9.66 -9.35 8.65
CA LEU A 126 -9.85 -10.58 7.89
C LEU A 126 -11.34 -10.79 7.60
N VAL A 127 -11.72 -10.79 6.34
CA VAL A 127 -13.12 -10.79 5.92
C VAL A 127 -13.49 -12.14 5.31
N ALA A 128 -14.59 -12.74 5.77
CA ALA A 128 -15.15 -13.92 5.14
C ALA A 128 -15.84 -13.55 3.82
N SER A 129 -15.85 -14.45 2.86
CA SER A 129 -16.36 -14.23 1.50
C SER A 129 -17.87 -13.98 1.41
N ASP A 130 -18.60 -14.27 2.47
CA ASP A 130 -20.07 -14.12 2.58
C ASP A 130 -20.50 -12.81 3.26
N VAL A 131 -19.56 -11.89 3.53
CA VAL A 131 -19.81 -10.61 4.20
C VAL A 131 -20.06 -9.50 3.18
N ASP A 132 -21.11 -8.71 3.39
CA ASP A 132 -21.47 -7.59 2.54
C ASP A 132 -20.48 -6.42 2.69
N TYR A 133 -20.24 -5.70 1.61
CA TYR A 133 -19.33 -4.56 1.58
C TYR A 133 -19.67 -3.46 2.61
N ASP A 134 -20.96 -3.18 2.81
CA ASP A 134 -21.41 -2.20 3.80
C ASP A 134 -20.99 -2.58 5.22
N THR A 135 -21.08 -3.87 5.56
CA THR A 135 -20.57 -4.42 6.82
C THR A 135 -19.06 -4.20 6.98
N ILE A 136 -18.30 -4.41 5.91
CA ILE A 136 -16.84 -4.21 5.93
C ILE A 136 -16.52 -2.75 6.26
N VAL A 137 -17.18 -1.81 5.61
CA VAL A 137 -16.98 -0.36 5.83
C VAL A 137 -17.33 0.02 7.27
N GLN A 138 -18.46 -0.45 7.80
CA GLN A 138 -18.88 -0.18 9.17
C GLN A 138 -17.86 -0.70 10.20
N VAL A 139 -17.32 -1.90 9.98
CA VAL A 139 -16.30 -2.47 10.86
C VAL A 139 -14.97 -1.72 10.73
N MET A 140 -14.57 -1.33 9.52
CA MET A 140 -13.37 -0.51 9.30
C MET A 140 -13.46 0.82 10.05
N ASP A 141 -14.59 1.50 9.97
CA ASP A 141 -14.82 2.76 10.70
C ASP A 141 -14.73 2.54 12.21
N ALA A 142 -15.33 1.47 12.74
CA ALA A 142 -15.28 1.14 14.15
C ALA A 142 -13.88 0.75 14.66
N VAL A 143 -13.06 0.16 13.80
CA VAL A 143 -11.66 -0.19 14.10
C VAL A 143 -10.75 1.02 14.05
N SER A 144 -10.95 1.92 13.07
CA SER A 144 -10.08 3.10 12.91
C SER A 144 -10.38 4.18 13.93
N VAL A 145 -11.66 4.41 14.25
CA VAL A 145 -12.08 5.56 15.05
C VAL A 145 -13.24 5.21 15.97
N ARG A 146 -13.15 5.64 17.20
CA ARG A 146 -14.29 5.66 18.12
C ARG A 146 -14.87 7.06 18.21
N GLN A 147 -16.18 7.15 18.08
CA GLN A 147 -16.94 8.35 18.42
C GLN A 147 -17.52 8.16 19.82
N SER A 148 -17.11 8.99 20.76
CA SER A 148 -17.68 9.05 22.10
C SER A 148 -18.29 10.42 22.37
N LEU A 149 -19.32 10.47 23.18
CA LEU A 149 -19.89 11.74 23.64
C LEU A 149 -19.24 12.06 24.99
N ASP A 150 -18.48 13.16 25.04
CA ASP A 150 -18.03 13.73 26.31
C ASP A 150 -18.94 14.93 26.63
N GLY A 151 -19.94 14.66 27.47
CA GLY A 151 -21.02 15.61 27.68
C GLY A 151 -21.88 15.81 26.44
N SER A 152 -21.87 17.01 25.86
CA SER A 152 -22.60 17.36 24.61
C SER A 152 -21.74 17.45 23.38
N THR A 153 -20.43 17.21 23.50
CA THR A 153 -19.49 17.36 22.37
C THR A 153 -19.07 15.98 21.86
N PRO A 154 -19.24 15.69 20.57
CA PRO A 154 -18.72 14.45 19.99
C PRO A 154 -17.20 14.50 19.96
N VAL A 155 -16.56 13.59 20.68
CA VAL A 155 -15.10 13.41 20.67
C VAL A 155 -14.78 12.21 19.79
N ARG A 156 -13.90 12.44 18.82
CA ARG A 156 -13.41 11.42 17.91
C ARG A 156 -12.02 10.99 18.37
N THR A 157 -11.91 9.72 18.78
CA THR A 157 -10.65 9.13 19.24
C THR A 157 -10.16 8.13 18.18
N GLU A 158 -8.95 8.32 17.67
CA GLU A 158 -8.32 7.37 16.78
C GLU A 158 -7.88 6.13 17.55
N LEU A 159 -8.26 4.96 17.06
CA LEU A 159 -7.88 3.66 17.64
C LEU A 159 -6.73 3.04 16.82
N PHE A 160 -7.05 2.45 15.68
CA PHE A 160 -6.11 1.77 14.81
C PHE A 160 -6.23 2.30 13.37
N PRO A 161 -5.61 3.43 13.03
CA PRO A 161 -5.77 4.07 11.72
C PRO A 161 -5.13 3.31 10.56
N GLN A 162 -4.18 2.40 10.85
CA GLN A 162 -3.51 1.60 9.83
C GLN A 162 -4.18 0.23 9.70
N ILE A 163 -5.15 0.13 8.79
CA ILE A 163 -5.90 -1.11 8.56
C ILE A 163 -5.37 -1.81 7.31
N SER A 164 -5.04 -3.09 7.45
CA SER A 164 -4.75 -4.01 6.35
C SER A 164 -5.94 -4.94 6.14
N LEU A 165 -6.32 -5.21 4.89
CA LEU A 165 -7.39 -6.14 4.56
C LEU A 165 -6.82 -7.47 4.09
N GLY A 166 -7.47 -8.56 4.47
CA GLY A 166 -7.15 -9.91 4.04
C GLY A 166 -8.37 -10.83 4.07
N ASP A 167 -8.22 -12.04 3.55
CA ASP A 167 -9.27 -13.06 3.57
C ASP A 167 -9.26 -13.80 4.90
N ALA A 168 -10.47 -14.06 5.44
CA ALA A 168 -10.61 -14.84 6.65
C ALA A 168 -10.25 -16.32 6.38
N PRO A 169 -9.54 -16.98 7.30
CA PRO A 169 -9.31 -18.41 7.18
C PRO A 169 -10.63 -19.17 7.23
N THR A 170 -10.78 -20.13 6.32
CA THR A 170 -11.92 -21.04 6.22
C THR A 170 -11.95 -22.06 7.36
#